data_110ff53cbd3d90d00ab18964d7a251b1
#
_entry.id   110ff53cbd3d90d00ab18964d7a251b1
#
_cell.length_a   1.000
_cell.length_b   1.000
_cell.length_c   1.000
_cell.angle_alpha   90.00
_cell.angle_beta   90.00
_cell.angle_gamma   90.00
#
_symmetry.space_group_name_H-M   'P 1'
#
loop_
_entity.id
_entity.type
_entity.pdbx_description
1 polymer ?
#
loop_
_entity_poly.entity_id
_entity_poly.type
_entity_poly.pdbx_seq_one_letter_code
_entity_poly.pdbx_strand_id
1 'polypeptide(L)'
;VQSFRHTLSYFSNPKLLTIFCFGIASGFPWVLIGSAMTAWLTDEGLSRSSVGLFGLIFVAYSINFLWSPLVDRVNLPWLGKWLGQRRSWILLTQVIITLCAFSLSLFEANSQLATMALIGLCLAISSATQDIAIDAYRIDILDNDDASMAAGSAMATSGWWTGYAGLGAIPFLLVDHSQLYWPQVYLVLTLLMLLLMITVFVVSEPQTNRQQQQDKIQQDFLTQVPHHPLLSSAITACIGLLIVLIAYAGFGYPLWPEQWLARSSAPVSSTVLGISLLGLMFFLLKALHRQRLSVTSSLQTHIRPNGFHHLIAWLLTTLVAPLHEFFTRNGTRFALSVLMFIFLFKLGEAYLGRMSLVFYKEVGYSNTDIAVFSKLMNWWVTILFSLIGSVFTIRFGIIKGLFIGGIAMALSNLIFSVIALTGPSQWLLGIAVLVDGFTGAWGSVAFVALLSVLCNRTFTASQYALMASIGTFGRVTLGSYSGVIVDGLDGNWALFFVLTALMVIPSLLFLYSIRKPLGRIIASNQQAS
;
A
#
# COMPACT_ATOMS: atom_id res chain seq x y z
N VAL A 1 5.60 -31.80 4.26
CA VAL A 1 4.42 -31.46 3.44
C VAL A 1 3.19 -31.70 4.29
N GLN A 2 2.44 -30.66 4.63
CA GLN A 2 1.23 -30.75 5.45
C GLN A 2 0.12 -31.53 4.70
N SER A 3 -0.72 -32.28 5.45
CA SER A 3 -1.89 -32.94 4.88
C SER A 3 -2.85 -31.89 4.29
N PHE A 4 -3.53 -32.22 3.18
CA PHE A 4 -4.50 -31.32 2.53
C PHE A 4 -5.63 -30.92 3.50
N ARG A 5 -6.12 -31.83 4.33
CA ARG A 5 -7.13 -31.52 5.37
C ARG A 5 -6.61 -30.51 6.40
N HIS A 6 -5.36 -30.65 6.82
CA HIS A 6 -4.72 -29.69 7.74
C HIS A 6 -4.54 -28.32 7.08
N THR A 7 -4.22 -28.27 5.79
CA THR A 7 -4.14 -27.00 5.05
C THR A 7 -5.51 -26.30 4.98
N LEU A 8 -6.59 -27.05 4.73
CA LEU A 8 -7.94 -26.48 4.68
C LEU A 8 -8.44 -26.01 6.04
N SER A 9 -7.97 -26.59 7.16
CA SER A 9 -8.38 -26.17 8.50
C SER A 9 -7.99 -24.73 8.83
N TYR A 10 -6.92 -24.19 8.21
CA TYR A 10 -6.58 -22.78 8.35
C TYR A 10 -7.70 -21.85 7.87
N PHE A 11 -8.44 -22.24 6.83
CA PHE A 11 -9.55 -21.46 6.31
C PHE A 11 -10.83 -21.53 7.15
N SER A 12 -10.88 -22.39 8.16
CA SER A 12 -11.99 -22.44 9.12
C SER A 12 -11.87 -21.38 10.23
N ASN A 13 -10.79 -20.61 10.27
CA ASN A 13 -10.56 -19.58 11.26
C ASN A 13 -11.51 -18.39 11.04
N PRO A 14 -12.42 -18.04 11.98
CA PRO A 14 -13.37 -16.94 11.82
C PRO A 14 -12.69 -15.56 11.64
N LYS A 15 -11.43 -15.41 12.10
CA LYS A 15 -10.64 -14.20 11.86
C LYS A 15 -10.46 -13.89 10.38
N LEU A 16 -10.49 -14.91 9.51
CA LEU A 16 -10.36 -14.73 8.07
C LEU A 16 -11.56 -14.03 7.44
N LEU A 17 -12.77 -14.26 7.94
CA LEU A 17 -13.96 -13.52 7.51
C LEU A 17 -13.84 -12.03 7.84
N THR A 18 -13.32 -11.71 9.02
CA THR A 18 -13.02 -10.32 9.42
C THR A 18 -12.02 -9.68 8.45
N ILE A 19 -10.96 -10.40 8.11
CA ILE A 19 -9.94 -9.93 7.16
C ILE A 19 -10.54 -9.71 5.77
N PHE A 20 -11.42 -10.60 5.32
CA PHE A 20 -12.14 -10.46 4.05
C PHE A 20 -13.03 -9.21 4.05
N CYS A 21 -13.83 -8.98 5.09
CA CYS A 21 -14.69 -7.80 5.20
C CYS A 21 -13.87 -6.49 5.25
N PHE A 22 -12.78 -6.47 6.00
CA PHE A 22 -11.86 -5.32 5.97
C PHE A 22 -11.16 -5.16 4.63
N GLY A 23 -10.86 -6.25 3.94
CA GLY A 23 -10.38 -6.22 2.56
C GLY A 23 -11.36 -5.52 1.62
N ILE A 24 -12.67 -5.82 1.72
CA ILE A 24 -13.70 -5.12 0.94
C ILE A 24 -13.68 -3.62 1.25
N ALA A 25 -13.63 -3.25 2.53
CA ALA A 25 -13.58 -1.85 2.95
C ALA A 25 -12.30 -1.13 2.50
N SER A 26 -11.18 -1.84 2.33
CA SER A 26 -9.91 -1.31 1.79
C SER A 26 -9.96 -1.11 0.28
N GLY A 27 -10.55 -2.03 -0.48
CA GLY A 27 -10.66 -1.93 -1.94
C GLY A 27 -11.71 -0.94 -2.44
N PHE A 28 -12.77 -0.73 -1.69
CA PHE A 28 -13.91 0.08 -2.12
C PHE A 28 -13.59 1.58 -2.33
N PRO A 29 -12.80 2.27 -1.51
CA PRO A 29 -12.44 3.67 -1.76
C PRO A 29 -11.72 3.92 -3.09
N TRP A 30 -11.03 2.91 -3.63
CA TRP A 30 -10.41 2.99 -4.96
C TRP A 30 -11.45 3.14 -6.08
N VAL A 31 -12.68 2.68 -5.87
CA VAL A 31 -13.79 2.95 -6.78
C VAL A 31 -14.15 4.42 -6.76
N LEU A 32 -14.27 5.00 -5.56
CA LEU A 32 -14.70 6.39 -5.36
C LEU A 32 -13.76 7.39 -6.04
N ILE A 33 -12.44 7.24 -5.87
CA ILE A 33 -11.42 8.17 -6.42
C ILE A 33 -10.86 7.74 -7.76
N GLY A 34 -11.05 6.48 -8.15
CA GLY A 34 -10.55 5.92 -9.40
C GLY A 34 -11.64 5.82 -10.46
N SER A 35 -12.25 4.65 -10.56
CA SER A 35 -13.14 4.35 -11.69
C SER A 35 -14.40 5.21 -11.75
N ALA A 36 -15.09 5.41 -10.63
CA ALA A 36 -16.31 6.23 -10.60
C ALA A 36 -16.00 7.71 -10.85
N MET A 37 -14.97 8.27 -10.20
CA MET A 37 -14.56 9.66 -10.42
C MET A 37 -14.13 9.88 -11.87
N THR A 38 -13.30 9.00 -12.41
CA THR A 38 -12.83 9.11 -13.79
C THR A 38 -14.01 9.09 -14.77
N ALA A 39 -14.98 8.20 -14.56
CA ALA A 39 -16.16 8.11 -15.41
C ALA A 39 -17.00 9.38 -15.30
N TRP A 40 -17.29 9.84 -14.08
CA TRP A 40 -18.03 11.07 -13.86
C TRP A 40 -17.41 12.27 -14.56
N LEU A 41 -16.11 12.51 -14.36
CA LEU A 41 -15.41 13.65 -14.99
C LEU A 41 -15.41 13.52 -16.53
N THR A 42 -15.37 12.30 -17.05
CA THR A 42 -15.44 12.04 -18.51
C THR A 42 -16.84 12.32 -19.05
N ASP A 43 -17.89 11.87 -18.37
CA ASP A 43 -19.28 12.08 -18.76
C ASP A 43 -19.68 13.57 -18.74
N GLU A 44 -19.08 14.36 -17.85
CA GLU A 44 -19.22 15.82 -17.78
C GLU A 44 -18.39 16.56 -18.85
N GLY A 45 -17.68 15.84 -19.72
CA GLY A 45 -16.95 16.39 -20.85
C GLY A 45 -15.62 17.08 -20.48
N LEU A 46 -15.06 16.82 -19.30
CA LEU A 46 -13.76 17.37 -18.92
C LEU A 46 -12.62 16.84 -19.80
N SER A 47 -11.60 17.69 -20.00
CA SER A 47 -10.45 17.31 -20.83
C SER A 47 -9.71 16.11 -20.26
N ARG A 48 -9.12 15.29 -21.14
CA ARG A 48 -8.27 14.15 -20.77
C ARG A 48 -7.15 14.55 -19.82
N SER A 49 -6.61 15.75 -19.97
CA SER A 49 -5.58 16.30 -19.08
C SER A 49 -6.11 16.52 -17.67
N SER A 50 -7.31 17.10 -17.52
CA SER A 50 -7.94 17.32 -16.22
C SER A 50 -8.23 15.99 -15.52
N VAL A 51 -8.80 15.02 -16.24
CA VAL A 51 -9.06 13.67 -15.73
C VAL A 51 -7.75 12.98 -15.32
N GLY A 52 -6.67 13.13 -16.11
CA GLY A 52 -5.36 12.59 -15.81
C GLY A 52 -4.74 13.20 -14.55
N LEU A 53 -4.90 14.50 -14.32
CA LEU A 53 -4.40 15.19 -13.12
C LEU A 53 -5.06 14.66 -11.83
N PHE A 54 -6.33 14.24 -11.88
CA PHE A 54 -6.97 13.56 -10.76
C PHE A 54 -6.24 12.28 -10.36
N GLY A 55 -5.56 11.61 -11.29
CA GLY A 55 -4.72 10.45 -10.98
C GLY A 55 -3.56 10.73 -10.01
N LEU A 56 -3.14 12.00 -9.84
CA LEU A 56 -2.12 12.38 -8.86
C LEU A 56 -2.56 12.13 -7.41
N ILE A 57 -3.86 12.05 -7.15
CA ILE A 57 -4.42 11.70 -5.84
C ILE A 57 -3.86 10.36 -5.34
N PHE A 58 -3.61 9.41 -6.24
CA PHE A 58 -3.04 8.10 -5.90
C PHE A 58 -1.59 8.12 -5.40
N VAL A 59 -0.88 9.25 -5.52
CA VAL A 59 0.46 9.42 -4.92
C VAL A 59 0.41 9.21 -3.40
N ALA A 60 -0.72 9.51 -2.73
CA ALA A 60 -0.91 9.26 -1.31
C ALA A 60 -0.58 7.81 -0.91
N TYR A 61 -0.92 6.82 -1.75
CA TYR A 61 -0.64 5.40 -1.48
C TYR A 61 0.84 5.02 -1.64
N SER A 62 1.61 5.80 -2.40
CA SER A 62 3.05 5.55 -2.58
C SER A 62 3.89 6.15 -1.46
N ILE A 63 3.39 7.20 -0.79
CA ILE A 63 4.11 7.92 0.25
C ILE A 63 3.54 7.69 1.66
N ASN A 64 2.54 6.82 1.81
CA ASN A 64 1.85 6.58 3.07
C ASN A 64 2.77 6.04 4.18
N PHE A 65 3.91 5.45 3.83
CA PHE A 65 4.93 5.04 4.80
C PHE A 65 5.48 6.21 5.64
N LEU A 66 5.38 7.46 5.15
CA LEU A 66 5.86 8.65 5.88
C LEU A 66 5.05 8.89 7.17
N TRP A 67 3.75 8.58 7.15
CA TRP A 67 2.90 8.76 8.33
C TRP A 67 2.41 7.46 8.97
N SER A 68 2.76 6.30 8.39
CA SER A 68 2.41 5.00 8.98
C SER A 68 2.89 4.80 10.42
N PRO A 69 4.03 5.40 10.87
CA PRO A 69 4.45 5.30 12.26
C PRO A 69 3.47 5.95 13.25
N LEU A 70 2.65 6.92 12.78
CA LEU A 70 1.59 7.50 13.62
C LEU A 70 0.51 6.47 13.94
N VAL A 71 0.15 5.61 12.99
CA VAL A 71 -0.84 4.53 13.17
C VAL A 71 -0.35 3.49 14.19
N ASP A 72 0.96 3.27 14.28
CA ASP A 72 1.56 2.40 15.29
C ASP A 72 1.64 3.05 16.68
N ARG A 73 1.85 4.36 16.74
CA ARG A 73 2.21 5.05 17.99
C ARG A 73 1.05 5.80 18.63
N VAL A 74 0.22 6.46 17.80
CA VAL A 74 -0.83 7.34 18.32
C VAL A 74 -2.07 6.53 18.66
N ASN A 75 -2.38 6.50 19.96
CA ASN A 75 -3.67 6.01 20.43
C ASN A 75 -4.68 7.16 20.38
N LEU A 76 -5.71 7.04 19.54
CA LEU A 76 -6.68 8.11 19.35
C LEU A 76 -7.44 8.37 20.66
N PRO A 77 -7.52 9.62 21.13
CA PRO A 77 -8.24 9.93 22.35
C PRO A 77 -9.72 9.51 22.21
N TRP A 78 -10.31 8.97 23.27
CA TRP A 78 -11.69 8.48 23.36
C TRP A 78 -11.95 7.20 22.53
N LEU A 79 -11.76 7.24 21.21
CA LEU A 79 -11.94 6.09 20.33
C LEU A 79 -11.01 4.93 20.67
N GLY A 80 -9.74 5.22 20.94
CA GLY A 80 -8.76 4.20 21.31
C GLY A 80 -9.05 3.52 22.64
N LYS A 81 -9.68 4.22 23.59
CA LYS A 81 -10.13 3.62 24.85
C LYS A 81 -11.33 2.69 24.68
N TRP A 82 -12.20 3.01 23.73
CA TRP A 82 -13.41 2.26 23.46
C TRP A 82 -13.21 1.07 22.51
N LEU A 83 -12.50 1.28 21.42
CA LEU A 83 -12.35 0.30 20.33
C LEU A 83 -10.98 -0.37 20.31
N GLY A 84 -9.99 0.18 21.02
CA GLY A 84 -8.60 -0.19 20.85
C GLY A 84 -7.92 0.61 19.73
N GLN A 85 -6.62 0.39 19.52
CA GLN A 85 -5.80 1.26 18.65
C GLN A 85 -6.10 1.02 17.16
N ARG A 86 -6.12 -0.24 16.67
CA ARG A 86 -6.29 -0.52 15.25
C ARG A 86 -7.69 -0.17 14.76
N ARG A 87 -8.70 -0.63 15.50
CA ARG A 87 -10.10 -0.37 15.16
C ARG A 87 -10.44 1.11 15.18
N SER A 88 -9.86 1.88 16.11
CA SER A 88 -10.09 3.33 16.19
C SER A 88 -9.54 4.06 14.96
N TRP A 89 -8.37 3.69 14.46
CA TRP A 89 -7.82 4.24 13.22
C TRP A 89 -8.66 3.85 12.01
N ILE A 90 -9.09 2.58 11.91
CA ILE A 90 -9.97 2.12 10.83
C ILE A 90 -11.28 2.89 10.85
N LEU A 91 -11.93 3.05 12.02
CA LEU A 91 -13.18 3.78 12.13
C LEU A 91 -13.01 5.26 11.76
N LEU A 92 -12.00 5.94 12.28
CA LEU A 92 -11.74 7.35 11.98
C LEU A 92 -11.59 7.57 10.47
N THR A 93 -10.78 6.75 9.82
CA THR A 93 -10.55 6.88 8.38
C THR A 93 -11.80 6.54 7.57
N GLN A 94 -12.58 5.53 7.96
CA GLN A 94 -13.87 5.21 7.32
C GLN A 94 -14.89 6.35 7.47
N VAL A 95 -14.96 7.00 8.62
CA VAL A 95 -15.81 8.19 8.81
C VAL A 95 -15.39 9.30 7.86
N ILE A 96 -14.09 9.60 7.75
CA ILE A 96 -13.60 10.65 6.84
C ILE A 96 -13.89 10.28 5.39
N ILE A 97 -13.65 9.03 4.96
CA ILE A 97 -13.96 8.56 3.61
C ILE A 97 -15.46 8.71 3.31
N THR A 98 -16.31 8.33 4.27
CA THR A 98 -17.78 8.45 4.14
C THR A 98 -18.21 9.90 4.00
N LEU A 99 -17.66 10.80 4.83
CA LEU A 99 -17.92 12.24 4.75
C LEU A 99 -17.42 12.84 3.42
N CYS A 100 -16.25 12.42 2.94
CA CYS A 100 -15.75 12.84 1.63
C CYS A 100 -16.65 12.35 0.49
N ALA A 101 -17.09 11.08 0.51
CA ALA A 101 -17.99 10.52 -0.48
C ALA A 101 -19.35 11.23 -0.48
N PHE A 102 -19.90 11.50 0.71
CA PHE A 102 -21.12 12.28 0.88
C PHE A 102 -20.93 13.71 0.37
N SER A 103 -19.82 14.37 0.71
CA SER A 103 -19.54 15.73 0.20
C SER A 103 -19.48 15.75 -1.31
N LEU A 104 -18.82 14.78 -1.97
CA LEU A 104 -18.78 14.67 -3.43
C LEU A 104 -20.19 14.60 -4.05
N SER A 105 -21.16 13.98 -3.36
CA SER A 105 -22.56 13.94 -3.85
C SER A 105 -23.27 15.28 -3.87
N LEU A 106 -22.69 16.33 -3.27
CA LEU A 106 -23.26 17.69 -3.21
C LEU A 106 -22.64 18.64 -4.23
N PHE A 107 -21.65 18.21 -5.01
CA PHE A 107 -20.90 19.05 -5.94
C PHE A 107 -21.20 18.73 -7.40
N GLU A 108 -20.99 19.73 -8.26
CA GLU A 108 -21.05 19.61 -9.71
C GLU A 108 -19.63 19.70 -10.28
N ALA A 109 -19.24 18.72 -11.11
CA ALA A 109 -17.87 18.60 -11.60
C ALA A 109 -17.42 19.80 -12.43
N ASN A 110 -18.31 20.38 -13.23
CA ASN A 110 -17.99 21.49 -14.14
C ASN A 110 -17.69 22.81 -13.42
N SER A 111 -18.32 23.06 -12.27
CA SER A 111 -18.19 24.34 -11.56
C SER A 111 -17.21 24.29 -10.37
N GLN A 112 -16.92 23.11 -9.81
CA GLN A 112 -16.25 22.96 -8.51
C GLN A 112 -15.11 21.92 -8.53
N LEU A 113 -14.50 21.74 -9.70
CA LEU A 113 -13.47 20.71 -9.95
C LEU A 113 -12.34 20.71 -8.91
N ALA A 114 -11.88 21.88 -8.50
CA ALA A 114 -10.78 22.00 -7.55
C ALA A 114 -11.19 21.60 -6.12
N THR A 115 -12.42 21.91 -5.71
CA THR A 115 -12.94 21.45 -4.42
C THR A 115 -13.09 19.93 -4.42
N MET A 116 -13.58 19.35 -5.52
CA MET A 116 -13.66 17.91 -5.70
C MET A 116 -12.27 17.24 -5.65
N ALA A 117 -11.24 17.88 -6.22
CA ALA A 117 -9.86 17.38 -6.14
C ALA A 117 -9.32 17.38 -4.71
N LEU A 118 -9.60 18.43 -3.93
CA LEU A 118 -9.22 18.50 -2.50
C LEU A 118 -9.95 17.43 -1.67
N ILE A 119 -11.25 17.26 -1.88
CA ILE A 119 -12.03 16.21 -1.21
C ILE A 119 -11.50 14.83 -1.63
N GLY A 120 -11.22 14.61 -2.91
CA GLY A 120 -10.62 13.39 -3.42
C GLY A 120 -9.24 13.10 -2.83
N LEU A 121 -8.40 14.13 -2.65
CA LEU A 121 -7.10 13.99 -1.98
C LEU A 121 -7.27 13.62 -0.49
N CYS A 122 -8.20 14.26 0.22
CA CYS A 122 -8.53 13.93 1.60
C CYS A 122 -9.01 12.48 1.71
N LEU A 123 -9.87 12.04 0.79
CA LEU A 123 -10.34 10.66 0.68
C LEU A 123 -9.18 9.70 0.43
N ALA A 124 -8.27 10.02 -0.48
CA ALA A 124 -7.11 9.17 -0.81
C ALA A 124 -6.14 9.03 0.37
N ILE A 125 -5.83 10.12 1.08
CA ILE A 125 -4.99 10.08 2.30
C ILE A 125 -5.66 9.22 3.38
N SER A 126 -6.97 9.40 3.58
CA SER A 126 -7.73 8.62 4.56
C SER A 126 -7.78 7.15 4.18
N SER A 127 -8.01 6.83 2.91
CA SER A 127 -8.01 5.45 2.42
C SER A 127 -6.63 4.80 2.51
N ALA A 128 -5.56 5.51 2.14
CA ALA A 128 -4.20 5.01 2.30
C ALA A 128 -3.84 4.76 3.79
N THR A 129 -4.37 5.58 4.71
CA THR A 129 -4.22 5.39 6.15
C THR A 129 -5.05 4.21 6.66
N GLN A 130 -6.26 4.04 6.11
CA GLN A 130 -7.11 2.87 6.38
C GLN A 130 -6.42 1.58 5.98
N ASP A 131 -5.81 1.52 4.80
CA ASP A 131 -5.07 0.36 4.30
C ASP A 131 -3.94 -0.04 5.26
N ILE A 132 -3.16 0.93 5.75
CA ILE A 132 -2.12 0.71 6.76
C ILE A 132 -2.71 0.09 8.03
N ALA A 133 -3.82 0.63 8.53
CA ALA A 133 -4.44 0.17 9.77
C ALA A 133 -5.04 -1.23 9.61
N ILE A 134 -5.67 -1.54 8.45
CA ILE A 134 -6.24 -2.85 8.12
C ILE A 134 -5.14 -3.91 7.96
N ASP A 135 -4.06 -3.59 7.24
CA ASP A 135 -2.94 -4.51 7.07
C ASP A 135 -2.25 -4.81 8.40
N ALA A 136 -2.07 -3.79 9.23
CA ALA A 136 -1.52 -3.98 10.57
C ALA A 136 -2.48 -4.80 11.46
N TYR A 137 -3.80 -4.54 11.41
CA TYR A 137 -4.80 -5.34 12.10
C TYR A 137 -4.74 -6.80 11.67
N ARG A 138 -4.64 -7.07 10.35
CA ARG A 138 -4.54 -8.41 9.79
C ARG A 138 -3.34 -9.18 10.35
N ILE A 139 -2.17 -8.53 10.41
CA ILE A 139 -0.95 -9.14 10.93
C ILE A 139 -1.04 -9.35 12.44
N ASP A 140 -1.61 -8.39 13.17
CA ASP A 140 -1.72 -8.42 14.63
C ASP A 140 -2.72 -9.49 15.13
N ILE A 141 -3.79 -9.81 14.35
CA ILE A 141 -4.84 -10.77 14.76
C ILE A 141 -4.49 -12.22 14.41
N LEU A 142 -3.62 -12.45 13.43
CA LEU A 142 -3.21 -13.78 12.99
C LEU A 142 -2.05 -14.32 13.83
N ASP A 143 -1.91 -15.64 13.83
CA ASP A 143 -0.75 -16.29 14.41
C ASP A 143 0.51 -16.01 13.58
N ASN A 144 1.70 -16.03 14.20
CA ASN A 144 2.94 -15.62 13.55
C ASN A 144 3.59 -16.78 12.76
N ASP A 145 2.79 -17.54 12.04
CA ASP A 145 3.22 -18.63 11.19
C ASP A 145 2.91 -18.37 9.72
N ASP A 146 3.65 -19.03 8.83
CA ASP A 146 3.55 -18.89 7.38
C ASP A 146 2.16 -19.22 6.85
N ALA A 147 1.51 -20.22 7.43
CA ALA A 147 0.25 -20.74 6.94
C ALA A 147 -0.89 -19.77 7.26
N SER A 148 -0.96 -19.27 8.50
CA SER A 148 -1.92 -18.25 8.90
C SER A 148 -1.74 -16.96 8.11
N MET A 149 -0.48 -16.52 7.90
CA MET A 149 -0.19 -15.33 7.11
C MET A 149 -0.55 -15.50 5.62
N ALA A 150 -0.35 -16.69 5.04
CA ALA A 150 -0.73 -16.98 3.66
C ALA A 150 -2.26 -17.02 3.50
N ALA A 151 -2.99 -17.66 4.43
CA ALA A 151 -4.45 -17.67 4.42
C ALA A 151 -5.05 -16.26 4.58
N GLY A 152 -4.52 -15.48 5.54
CA GLY A 152 -4.92 -14.09 5.74
C GLY A 152 -4.63 -13.19 4.54
N SER A 153 -3.52 -13.41 3.86
CA SER A 153 -3.16 -12.66 2.64
C SER A 153 -4.11 -12.96 1.48
N ALA A 154 -4.52 -14.22 1.32
CA ALA A 154 -5.52 -14.60 0.31
C ALA A 154 -6.88 -13.96 0.59
N MET A 155 -7.34 -13.97 1.86
CA MET A 155 -8.60 -13.36 2.24
C MET A 155 -8.58 -11.83 2.09
N ALA A 156 -7.47 -11.18 2.47
CA ALA A 156 -7.29 -9.75 2.24
C ALA A 156 -7.33 -9.39 0.75
N THR A 157 -6.60 -10.13 -0.10
CA THR A 157 -6.58 -9.93 -1.55
C THR A 157 -7.96 -10.17 -2.17
N SER A 158 -8.64 -11.26 -1.80
CA SER A 158 -9.98 -11.57 -2.29
C SER A 158 -11.00 -10.50 -1.85
N GLY A 159 -10.90 -10.02 -0.61
CA GLY A 159 -11.74 -8.92 -0.12
C GLY A 159 -11.47 -7.63 -0.89
N TRP A 160 -10.22 -7.26 -1.08
CA TRP A 160 -9.83 -6.05 -1.81
C TRP A 160 -10.40 -6.04 -3.24
N TRP A 161 -10.24 -7.16 -3.98
CA TRP A 161 -10.79 -7.29 -5.32
C TRP A 161 -12.33 -7.30 -5.34
N THR A 162 -12.98 -7.84 -4.30
CA THR A 162 -14.43 -7.78 -4.16
C THR A 162 -14.90 -6.34 -3.94
N GLY A 163 -14.20 -5.56 -3.10
CA GLY A 163 -14.47 -4.13 -2.90
C GLY A 163 -14.23 -3.31 -4.16
N TYR A 164 -13.07 -3.50 -4.81
CA TYR A 164 -12.65 -2.71 -5.97
C TYR A 164 -13.39 -3.09 -7.25
N ALA A 165 -13.51 -4.37 -7.58
CA ALA A 165 -14.11 -4.83 -8.82
C ALA A 165 -15.58 -5.24 -8.64
N GLY A 166 -15.90 -5.98 -7.57
CA GLY A 166 -17.27 -6.44 -7.32
C GLY A 166 -18.21 -5.28 -7.01
N LEU A 167 -17.96 -4.52 -5.95
CA LEU A 167 -18.75 -3.33 -5.63
C LEU A 167 -18.49 -2.19 -6.62
N GLY A 168 -17.33 -2.19 -7.27
CA GLY A 168 -16.97 -1.21 -8.29
C GLY A 168 -17.79 -1.28 -9.58
N ALA A 169 -18.55 -2.33 -9.81
CA ALA A 169 -19.52 -2.40 -10.91
C ALA A 169 -20.80 -1.58 -10.62
N ILE A 170 -21.14 -1.39 -9.35
CA ILE A 170 -22.40 -0.75 -8.91
C ILE A 170 -22.59 0.65 -9.52
N PRO A 171 -21.61 1.61 -9.45
CA PRO A 171 -21.81 2.93 -9.99
C PRO A 171 -22.17 2.93 -11.48
N PHE A 172 -21.54 2.08 -12.28
CA PHE A 172 -21.81 1.99 -13.72
C PHE A 172 -23.21 1.41 -14.00
N LEU A 173 -23.61 0.38 -13.26
CA LEU A 173 -24.96 -0.18 -13.38
C LEU A 173 -26.04 0.84 -12.98
N LEU A 174 -25.79 1.68 -11.99
CA LEU A 174 -26.72 2.72 -11.56
C LEU A 174 -26.87 3.82 -12.60
N VAL A 175 -25.76 4.24 -13.24
CA VAL A 175 -25.83 5.24 -14.32
C VAL A 175 -26.56 4.68 -15.53
N ASP A 176 -26.17 3.49 -16.00
CA ASP A 176 -26.69 2.93 -17.27
C ASP A 176 -28.14 2.43 -17.16
N HIS A 177 -28.48 1.73 -16.09
CA HIS A 177 -29.79 1.08 -15.97
C HIS A 177 -30.83 1.91 -15.19
N SER A 178 -30.38 2.62 -14.14
CA SER A 178 -31.27 3.39 -13.28
C SER A 178 -31.34 4.87 -13.65
N GLN A 179 -30.56 5.31 -14.64
CA GLN A 179 -30.46 6.70 -15.11
C GLN A 179 -30.21 7.71 -13.98
N LEU A 180 -29.48 7.27 -12.94
CA LEU A 180 -29.09 8.13 -11.84
C LEU A 180 -27.95 9.05 -12.27
N TYR A 181 -27.99 10.31 -11.86
CA TYR A 181 -26.89 11.25 -12.02
C TYR A 181 -25.75 10.90 -11.06
N TRP A 182 -24.51 11.24 -11.40
CA TRP A 182 -23.33 10.95 -10.62
C TRP A 182 -23.39 11.38 -9.14
N PRO A 183 -23.92 12.57 -8.79
CA PRO A 183 -24.13 12.94 -7.39
C PRO A 183 -25.01 11.93 -6.62
N GLN A 184 -26.09 11.42 -7.23
CA GLN A 184 -26.96 10.40 -6.63
C GLN A 184 -26.26 9.04 -6.49
N VAL A 185 -25.43 8.69 -7.49
CA VAL A 185 -24.59 7.48 -7.41
C VAL A 185 -23.62 7.58 -6.22
N TYR A 186 -22.96 8.72 -6.02
CA TYR A 186 -22.09 8.93 -4.86
C TYR A 186 -22.83 8.85 -3.53
N LEU A 187 -24.11 9.23 -3.46
CA LEU A 187 -24.94 9.00 -2.27
C LEU A 187 -25.12 7.50 -1.99
N VAL A 188 -25.38 6.69 -3.02
CA VAL A 188 -25.47 5.23 -2.87
C VAL A 188 -24.13 4.65 -2.43
N LEU A 189 -23.01 5.10 -3.02
CA LEU A 189 -21.67 4.66 -2.62
C LEU A 189 -21.35 5.05 -1.16
N THR A 190 -21.85 6.21 -0.70
CA THR A 190 -21.75 6.62 0.71
C THR A 190 -22.50 5.64 1.63
N LEU A 191 -23.70 5.21 1.26
CA LEU A 191 -24.46 4.21 2.03
C LEU A 191 -23.74 2.85 2.08
N LEU A 192 -23.12 2.43 0.98
CA LEU A 192 -22.28 1.22 0.97
C LEU A 192 -21.08 1.36 1.91
N MET A 193 -20.43 2.51 1.97
CA MET A 193 -19.32 2.74 2.90
C MET A 193 -19.79 2.69 4.36
N LEU A 194 -20.99 3.24 4.68
CA LEU A 194 -21.61 3.12 6.00
C LEU A 194 -21.88 1.66 6.37
N LEU A 195 -22.34 0.84 5.42
CA LEU A 195 -22.54 -0.59 5.64
C LEU A 195 -21.22 -1.31 5.95
N LEU A 196 -20.15 -1.01 5.21
CA LEU A 196 -18.83 -1.60 5.44
C LEU A 196 -18.26 -1.19 6.81
N MET A 197 -18.60 0.00 7.31
CA MET A 197 -18.17 0.50 8.63
C MET A 197 -18.70 -0.38 9.78
N ILE A 198 -19.83 -1.07 9.61
CA ILE A 198 -20.40 -1.97 10.62
C ILE A 198 -19.39 -3.03 11.06
N THR A 199 -18.53 -3.48 10.15
CA THR A 199 -17.49 -4.47 10.44
C THR A 199 -16.64 -4.07 11.64
N VAL A 200 -16.28 -2.78 11.78
CA VAL A 200 -15.43 -2.28 12.88
C VAL A 200 -16.05 -2.52 14.26
N PHE A 201 -17.39 -2.47 14.35
CA PHE A 201 -18.10 -2.65 15.62
C PHE A 201 -18.29 -4.12 16.01
N VAL A 202 -18.31 -5.01 15.03
CA VAL A 202 -18.53 -6.45 15.24
C VAL A 202 -17.23 -7.18 15.63
N VAL A 203 -16.09 -6.73 15.11
CA VAL A 203 -14.80 -7.42 15.31
C VAL A 203 -14.13 -7.01 16.61
N SER A 204 -13.24 -7.86 17.14
CA SER A 204 -12.45 -7.59 18.34
C SER A 204 -11.11 -6.93 18.02
N GLU A 205 -10.60 -6.11 18.94
CA GLU A 205 -9.24 -5.56 18.86
C GLU A 205 -8.19 -6.65 19.11
N PRO A 206 -7.11 -6.73 18.30
CA PRO A 206 -6.01 -7.66 18.56
C PRO A 206 -5.32 -7.39 19.89
N GLN A 207 -5.12 -8.42 20.70
CA GLN A 207 -4.38 -8.33 21.96
C GLN A 207 -2.87 -8.32 21.68
N THR A 208 -2.22 -7.18 21.88
CA THR A 208 -0.77 -7.03 21.64
C THR A 208 -0.10 -6.26 22.77
N ASN A 209 1.14 -6.64 23.12
CA ASN A 209 1.96 -5.92 24.11
C ASN A 209 2.74 -4.75 23.49
N ARG A 210 2.32 -4.33 22.29
CA ARG A 210 3.02 -3.31 21.47
C ARG A 210 3.25 -1.99 22.22
N GLN A 211 2.22 -1.44 22.83
CA GLN A 211 2.32 -0.17 23.55
C GLN A 211 3.35 -0.23 24.67
N GLN A 212 3.33 -1.29 25.48
CA GLN A 212 4.30 -1.46 26.55
C GLN A 212 5.75 -1.55 26.03
N GLN A 213 5.95 -2.24 24.91
CA GLN A 213 7.28 -2.35 24.28
C GLN A 213 7.74 -1.01 23.73
N GLN A 214 6.86 -0.26 23.06
CA GLN A 214 7.17 1.07 22.54
C GLN A 214 7.43 2.08 23.66
N ASP A 215 6.70 2.00 24.78
CA ASP A 215 6.91 2.87 25.94
C ASP A 215 8.26 2.60 26.61
N LYS A 216 8.67 1.34 26.72
CA LYS A 216 10.04 0.99 27.18
C LYS A 216 11.11 1.59 26.27
N ILE A 217 10.97 1.44 24.94
CA ILE A 217 11.89 2.02 23.97
C ILE A 217 11.94 3.55 24.11
N GLN A 218 10.80 4.20 24.31
CA GLN A 218 10.75 5.65 24.51
C GLN A 218 11.42 6.08 25.82
N GLN A 219 11.22 5.33 26.90
CA GLN A 219 11.89 5.59 28.16
C GLN A 219 13.41 5.46 28.02
N ASP A 220 13.88 4.42 27.31
CA ASP A 220 15.31 4.25 27.01
C ASP A 220 15.89 5.44 26.23
N PHE A 221 15.16 6.00 25.26
CA PHE A 221 15.58 7.21 24.57
C PHE A 221 15.55 8.43 25.49
N LEU A 222 14.52 8.55 26.33
CA LEU A 222 14.34 9.68 27.21
C LEU A 222 15.47 9.81 28.25
N THR A 223 16.06 8.70 28.68
CA THR A 223 17.24 8.72 29.57
C THR A 223 18.51 9.22 28.88
N GLN A 224 18.57 9.16 27.54
CA GLN A 224 19.79 9.44 26.76
C GLN A 224 19.77 10.79 26.04
N VAL A 225 18.59 11.22 25.55
CA VAL A 225 18.42 12.47 24.80
C VAL A 225 18.99 13.70 25.54
N PRO A 226 18.84 13.87 26.88
CA PRO A 226 19.40 15.00 27.61
C PRO A 226 20.92 15.11 27.57
N HIS A 227 21.63 14.00 27.32
CA HIS A 227 23.09 13.99 27.22
C HIS A 227 23.64 14.48 25.87
N HIS A 228 22.75 14.81 24.91
CA HIS A 228 23.11 15.29 23.58
C HIS A 228 22.43 16.62 23.23
N PRO A 229 22.71 17.71 23.95
CA PRO A 229 21.97 18.98 23.88
C PRO A 229 22.07 19.64 22.48
N LEU A 230 23.20 19.53 21.78
CA LEU A 230 23.37 20.12 20.43
C LEU A 230 22.48 19.45 19.41
N LEU A 231 22.40 18.11 19.42
CA LEU A 231 21.54 17.38 18.49
C LEU A 231 20.06 17.58 18.81
N SER A 232 19.69 17.64 20.09
CA SER A 232 18.32 17.87 20.49
C SER A 232 17.84 19.28 20.13
N SER A 233 18.68 20.31 20.29
CA SER A 233 18.36 21.67 19.86
C SER A 233 18.28 21.82 18.34
N ALA A 234 19.17 21.15 17.58
CA ALA A 234 19.11 21.15 16.13
C ALA A 234 17.82 20.50 15.59
N ILE A 235 17.38 19.38 16.18
CA ILE A 235 16.12 18.71 15.81
C ILE A 235 14.94 19.64 16.13
N THR A 236 14.94 20.28 17.30
CA THR A 236 13.88 21.24 17.69
C THR A 236 13.81 22.42 16.72
N ALA A 237 14.96 22.96 16.30
CA ALA A 237 15.02 24.03 15.30
C ALA A 237 14.46 23.58 13.94
N CYS A 238 14.77 22.35 13.48
CA CYS A 238 14.21 21.77 12.25
C CYS A 238 12.68 21.63 12.33
N ILE A 239 12.13 21.20 13.46
CA ILE A 239 10.68 21.09 13.69
C ILE A 239 10.03 22.49 13.63
N GLY A 240 10.61 23.46 14.35
CA GLY A 240 10.11 24.84 14.35
C GLY A 240 10.08 25.44 12.94
N LEU A 241 11.15 25.25 12.17
CA LEU A 241 11.24 25.73 10.79
C LEU A 241 10.23 25.01 9.87
N LEU A 242 10.01 23.71 10.06
CA LEU A 242 9.01 22.95 9.32
C LEU A 242 7.59 23.47 9.59
N ILE A 243 7.27 23.75 10.86
CA ILE A 243 5.96 24.33 11.26
C ILE A 243 5.77 25.70 10.59
N VAL A 244 6.80 26.55 10.59
CA VAL A 244 6.77 27.87 9.94
C VAL A 244 6.55 27.72 8.44
N LEU A 245 7.20 26.76 7.77
CA LEU A 245 7.00 26.51 6.34
C LEU A 245 5.60 26.01 6.03
N ILE A 246 5.04 25.12 6.83
CA ILE A 246 3.67 24.63 6.67
C ILE A 246 2.67 25.78 6.87
N ALA A 247 2.87 26.61 7.89
CA ALA A 247 2.03 27.78 8.14
C ALA A 247 2.13 28.80 6.99
N TYR A 248 3.35 29.05 6.49
CA TYR A 248 3.56 29.93 5.35
C TYR A 248 2.89 29.40 4.08
N ALA A 249 3.01 28.10 3.80
CA ALA A 249 2.34 27.46 2.66
C ALA A 249 0.80 27.50 2.79
N GLY A 250 0.28 27.33 4.03
CA GLY A 250 -1.18 27.36 4.29
C GLY A 250 -1.80 28.74 4.27
N PHE A 251 -1.10 29.77 4.74
CA PHE A 251 -1.63 31.15 4.86
C PHE A 251 -1.13 32.10 3.75
N GLY A 252 -0.03 31.82 3.10
CA GLY A 252 0.66 32.72 2.17
C GLY A 252 0.43 32.46 0.68
N TYR A 253 -0.10 31.31 0.30
CA TYR A 253 -0.31 30.95 -1.10
C TYR A 253 -1.71 30.38 -1.34
N PRO A 254 -2.43 30.82 -2.39
CA PRO A 254 -3.67 30.16 -2.81
C PRO A 254 -3.34 28.76 -3.33
N LEU A 255 -4.05 27.75 -2.82
CA LEU A 255 -3.91 26.33 -3.15
C LEU A 255 -4.37 25.95 -4.57
N TRP A 256 -4.41 26.92 -5.53
CA TRP A 256 -5.05 26.78 -6.83
C TRP A 256 -4.10 26.45 -7.99
N PRO A 257 -4.43 25.46 -8.85
CA PRO A 257 -3.60 25.00 -9.95
C PRO A 257 -3.30 26.05 -11.04
N GLU A 258 -4.24 26.93 -11.36
CA GLU A 258 -4.08 27.92 -12.44
C GLU A 258 -3.03 28.99 -12.12
N GLN A 259 -2.89 29.36 -10.86
CA GLN A 259 -1.85 30.30 -10.42
C GLN A 259 -0.49 29.61 -10.18
N TRP A 260 -0.47 28.29 -10.03
CA TRP A 260 0.75 27.49 -9.91
C TRP A 260 1.55 27.45 -11.22
N LEU A 261 0.86 27.34 -12.35
CA LEU A 261 1.48 27.35 -13.68
C LEU A 261 2.04 28.73 -14.06
N ALA A 262 1.46 29.82 -13.54
CA ALA A 262 1.90 31.19 -13.81
C ALA A 262 3.06 31.69 -12.93
N ARG A 263 3.37 31.02 -11.79
CA ARG A 263 4.45 31.38 -10.85
C ARG A 263 5.37 30.18 -10.59
N SER A 264 6.13 29.79 -11.59
CA SER A 264 6.88 28.54 -11.63
C SER A 264 8.07 28.38 -10.65
N SER A 265 8.47 29.39 -9.88
CA SER A 265 9.68 29.29 -9.05
C SER A 265 9.45 29.20 -7.53
N ALA A 266 8.40 29.81 -6.98
CA ALA A 266 8.21 29.89 -5.53
C ALA A 266 7.68 28.61 -4.86
N PRO A 267 6.71 27.85 -5.43
CA PRO A 267 6.23 26.62 -4.79
C PRO A 267 7.24 25.46 -4.87
N VAL A 268 8.06 25.42 -5.92
CA VAL A 268 9.13 24.39 -6.04
C VAL A 268 10.18 24.60 -4.95
N SER A 269 10.58 25.85 -4.67
CA SER A 269 11.57 26.13 -3.63
C SER A 269 11.09 25.80 -2.21
N SER A 270 9.82 26.08 -1.88
CA SER A 270 9.26 25.73 -0.57
C SER A 270 9.07 24.23 -0.37
N THR A 271 8.68 23.51 -1.44
CA THR A 271 8.56 22.05 -1.40
C THR A 271 9.94 21.38 -1.26
N VAL A 272 10.93 21.83 -2.03
CA VAL A 272 12.31 21.35 -1.93
C VAL A 272 12.90 21.65 -0.56
N LEU A 273 12.66 22.83 -0.01
CA LEU A 273 13.11 23.19 1.33
C LEU A 273 12.44 22.32 2.41
N GLY A 274 11.12 22.06 2.30
CA GLY A 274 10.40 21.16 3.21
C GLY A 274 10.95 19.73 3.19
N ILE A 275 11.17 19.17 2.01
CA ILE A 275 11.77 17.83 1.85
C ILE A 275 13.19 17.80 2.40
N SER A 276 13.99 18.83 2.16
CA SER A 276 15.37 18.93 2.66
C SER A 276 15.41 19.00 4.18
N LEU A 277 14.49 19.73 4.80
CA LEU A 277 14.35 19.81 6.26
C LEU A 277 13.90 18.49 6.88
N LEU A 278 12.96 17.78 6.26
CA LEU A 278 12.56 16.45 6.71
C LEU A 278 13.73 15.47 6.62
N GLY A 279 14.48 15.52 5.53
CA GLY A 279 15.71 14.73 5.37
C GLY A 279 16.78 15.05 6.41
N LEU A 280 17.00 16.33 6.68
CA LEU A 280 17.95 16.79 7.71
C LEU A 280 17.48 16.35 9.11
N MET A 281 16.21 16.52 9.43
CA MET A 281 15.64 16.06 10.71
C MET A 281 15.82 14.55 10.90
N PHE A 282 15.53 13.77 9.88
CA PHE A 282 15.74 12.32 9.93
C PHE A 282 17.22 11.95 10.11
N PHE A 283 18.13 12.66 9.42
CA PHE A 283 19.57 12.46 9.57
C PHE A 283 20.06 12.79 10.98
N LEU A 284 19.58 13.89 11.58
CA LEU A 284 19.90 14.29 12.95
C LEU A 284 19.36 13.28 13.98
N LEU A 285 18.13 12.79 13.79
CA LEU A 285 17.55 11.74 14.64
C LEU A 285 18.38 10.44 14.54
N LYS A 286 18.82 10.08 13.34
CA LYS A 286 19.69 8.92 13.12
C LYS A 286 21.07 9.09 13.75
N ALA A 287 21.63 10.31 13.70
CA ALA A 287 22.89 10.63 14.36
C ALA A 287 22.76 10.52 15.89
N LEU A 288 21.69 11.05 16.47
CA LEU A 288 21.41 10.94 17.90
C LEU A 288 21.23 9.47 18.33
N HIS A 289 20.55 8.69 17.51
CA HIS A 289 20.40 7.26 17.74
C HIS A 289 21.74 6.50 17.69
N ARG A 290 22.65 6.86 16.79
CA ARG A 290 24.00 6.25 16.68
C ARG A 290 24.87 6.57 17.89
N GLN A 291 24.79 7.78 18.44
CA GLN A 291 25.57 8.18 19.62
C GLN A 291 25.14 7.42 20.89
N ARG A 292 23.93 6.89 20.92
CA ARG A 292 23.46 5.96 21.95
C ARG A 292 24.42 4.79 22.19
N LEU A 293 25.01 4.25 21.14
CA LEU A 293 25.86 3.06 21.18
C LEU A 293 27.27 3.35 21.76
N SER A 294 27.66 4.62 21.86
CA SER A 294 28.99 5.03 22.32
C SER A 294 29.02 5.47 23.79
N VAL A 295 27.86 5.75 24.41
CA VAL A 295 27.77 6.18 25.82
C VAL A 295 27.51 4.97 26.70
N THR A 296 28.54 4.16 26.89
CA THR A 296 28.55 3.12 27.94
C THR A 296 28.88 3.75 29.31
N SER A 297 27.89 3.80 30.19
CA SER A 297 28.00 3.54 31.63
C SER A 297 28.85 4.40 32.57
N SER A 298 29.28 5.64 32.26
CA SER A 298 30.15 6.34 33.20
C SER A 298 29.70 7.70 33.75
N LEU A 299 28.54 8.24 33.37
CA LEU A 299 28.06 9.51 33.90
C LEU A 299 26.56 9.44 34.22
N GLN A 300 26.23 8.99 35.44
CA GLN A 300 24.91 9.17 36.05
C GLN A 300 24.71 10.62 36.54
N THR A 301 24.75 11.58 35.65
CA THR A 301 24.17 12.88 35.93
C THR A 301 22.67 12.80 35.69
N HIS A 302 21.86 12.83 36.72
CA HIS A 302 20.41 12.88 36.65
C HIS A 302 19.94 14.21 36.05
N ILE A 303 20.02 14.36 34.73
CA ILE A 303 19.43 15.50 34.02
C ILE A 303 17.93 15.23 33.93
N ARG A 304 17.09 16.07 34.52
CA ARG A 304 15.63 15.95 34.41
C ARG A 304 15.20 16.23 32.96
N PRO A 305 14.49 15.31 32.30
CA PRO A 305 13.99 15.54 30.94
C PRO A 305 12.99 16.71 30.94
N ASN A 306 13.08 17.57 29.93
CA ASN A 306 12.10 18.62 29.65
C ASN A 306 11.12 18.20 28.53
N GLY A 307 10.11 19.04 28.23
CA GLY A 307 9.11 18.73 27.20
C GLY A 307 9.71 18.45 25.81
N PHE A 308 10.81 19.13 25.46
CA PHE A 308 11.51 18.89 24.17
C PHE A 308 12.21 17.53 24.16
N HIS A 309 12.77 17.07 25.25
CA HIS A 309 13.36 15.74 25.36
C HIS A 309 12.30 14.65 25.20
N HIS A 310 11.10 14.85 25.75
CA HIS A 310 9.96 13.94 25.52
C HIS A 310 9.54 13.90 24.04
N LEU A 311 9.47 15.06 23.38
CA LEU A 311 9.15 15.14 21.96
C LEU A 311 10.20 14.41 21.11
N ILE A 312 11.49 14.63 21.37
CA ILE A 312 12.57 13.98 20.63
C ILE A 312 12.60 12.47 20.87
N ALA A 313 12.41 12.01 22.10
CA ALA A 313 12.31 10.59 22.42
C ALA A 313 11.10 9.94 21.71
N TRP A 314 9.97 10.66 21.66
CA TRP A 314 8.79 10.22 20.92
C TRP A 314 9.08 10.11 19.41
N LEU A 315 9.74 11.09 18.80
CA LEU A 315 10.14 11.06 17.39
C LEU A 315 11.12 9.93 17.08
N LEU A 316 12.10 9.69 17.95
CA LEU A 316 13.05 8.58 17.82
C LEU A 316 12.34 7.23 17.86
N THR A 317 11.41 7.05 18.79
CA THR A 317 10.62 5.82 18.91
C THR A 317 9.69 5.62 17.72
N THR A 318 9.11 6.71 17.21
CA THR A 318 8.11 6.66 16.15
C THR A 318 8.73 6.50 14.75
N LEU A 319 9.78 7.28 14.44
CA LEU A 319 10.33 7.36 13.07
C LEU A 319 11.61 6.51 12.89
N VAL A 320 12.48 6.49 13.90
CA VAL A 320 13.81 5.85 13.75
C VAL A 320 13.80 4.41 14.22
N ALA A 321 13.13 4.12 15.35
CA ALA A 321 13.13 2.78 15.93
C ALA A 321 12.58 1.68 14.98
N PRO A 322 11.49 1.89 14.23
CA PRO A 322 10.98 0.86 13.31
C PRO A 322 11.99 0.50 12.22
N LEU A 323 12.66 1.51 11.64
CA LEU A 323 13.67 1.32 10.61
C LEU A 323 14.93 0.69 11.19
N HIS A 324 15.42 1.22 12.31
CA HIS A 324 16.61 0.71 12.98
C HIS A 324 16.42 -0.76 13.38
N GLU A 325 15.27 -1.10 13.96
CA GLU A 325 14.93 -2.47 14.35
C GLU A 325 14.96 -3.40 13.14
N PHE A 326 14.32 -3.01 12.03
CA PHE A 326 14.30 -3.80 10.79
C PHE A 326 15.71 -4.11 10.27
N PHE A 327 16.59 -3.09 10.22
CA PHE A 327 17.96 -3.26 9.74
C PHE A 327 18.86 -3.99 10.74
N THR A 328 18.66 -3.80 12.05
CA THR A 328 19.49 -4.43 13.09
C THR A 328 19.15 -5.90 13.25
N ARG A 329 17.85 -6.22 13.30
CA ARG A 329 17.36 -7.60 13.42
C ARG A 329 17.78 -8.46 12.22
N ASN A 330 17.69 -7.91 11.03
CA ASN A 330 17.91 -8.66 9.81
C ASN A 330 19.36 -8.54 9.27
N GLY A 331 20.13 -7.55 9.72
CA GLY A 331 21.43 -7.20 9.14
C GLY A 331 21.28 -6.41 7.83
N THR A 332 22.15 -5.40 7.64
CA THR A 332 22.00 -4.41 6.55
C THR A 332 21.99 -5.04 5.15
N ARG A 333 22.88 -6.01 4.90
CA ARG A 333 22.98 -6.66 3.57
C ARG A 333 21.71 -7.44 3.22
N PHE A 334 21.20 -8.21 4.17
CA PHE A 334 19.99 -8.99 3.97
C PHE A 334 18.76 -8.07 3.83
N ALA A 335 18.62 -7.06 4.72
CA ALA A 335 17.52 -6.10 4.65
C ALA A 335 17.48 -5.36 3.29
N LEU A 336 18.62 -4.88 2.78
CA LEU A 336 18.69 -4.24 1.46
C LEU A 336 18.35 -5.20 0.31
N SER A 337 18.79 -6.46 0.40
CA SER A 337 18.46 -7.48 -0.61
C SER A 337 16.96 -7.81 -0.62
N VAL A 338 16.32 -7.85 0.55
CA VAL A 338 14.86 -8.02 0.67
C VAL A 338 14.13 -6.82 0.07
N LEU A 339 14.54 -5.58 0.40
CA LEU A 339 13.91 -4.38 -0.15
C LEU A 339 14.09 -4.29 -1.67
N MET A 340 15.25 -4.70 -2.21
CA MET A 340 15.48 -4.76 -3.65
C MET A 340 14.62 -5.85 -4.31
N PHE A 341 14.47 -7.02 -3.67
CA PHE A 341 13.54 -8.06 -4.13
C PHE A 341 12.10 -7.50 -4.18
N ILE A 342 11.64 -6.85 -3.12
CA ILE A 342 10.31 -6.24 -3.03
C ILE A 342 10.09 -5.21 -4.14
N PHE A 343 11.08 -4.36 -4.40
CA PHE A 343 11.04 -3.33 -5.43
C PHE A 343 10.89 -3.92 -6.85
N LEU A 344 11.57 -5.05 -7.13
CA LEU A 344 11.64 -5.64 -8.47
C LEU A 344 10.59 -6.72 -8.74
N PHE A 345 10.04 -7.38 -7.71
CA PHE A 345 9.26 -8.61 -7.86
C PHE A 345 8.06 -8.48 -8.78
N LYS A 346 7.37 -7.34 -8.72
CA LYS A 346 6.18 -7.10 -9.54
C LYS A 346 6.41 -6.22 -10.76
N LEU A 347 7.66 -6.05 -11.16
CA LEU A 347 8.01 -5.14 -12.25
C LEU A 347 7.44 -5.61 -13.59
N GLY A 348 7.62 -6.88 -13.95
CA GLY A 348 7.08 -7.43 -15.21
C GLY A 348 5.56 -7.32 -15.31
N GLU A 349 4.83 -7.62 -14.21
CA GLU A 349 3.38 -7.44 -14.10
C GLU A 349 2.97 -5.95 -14.27
N ALA A 350 3.76 -5.03 -13.72
CA ALA A 350 3.48 -3.60 -13.83
C ALA A 350 3.59 -3.08 -15.28
N TYR A 351 4.59 -3.53 -16.01
CA TYR A 351 4.77 -3.18 -17.43
C TYR A 351 3.64 -3.75 -18.29
N LEU A 352 3.32 -5.04 -18.12
CA LEU A 352 2.20 -5.68 -18.81
C LEU A 352 0.89 -4.95 -18.49
N GLY A 353 0.58 -4.72 -17.22
CA GLY A 353 -0.67 -4.10 -16.78
C GLY A 353 -0.85 -2.67 -17.31
N ARG A 354 0.24 -1.90 -17.47
CA ARG A 354 0.20 -0.55 -18.04
C ARG A 354 -0.10 -0.53 -19.52
N MET A 355 0.47 -1.48 -20.28
CA MET A 355 0.39 -1.51 -21.73
C MET A 355 -0.69 -2.46 -22.26
N SER A 356 -1.28 -3.31 -21.44
CA SER A 356 -2.26 -4.31 -21.87
C SER A 356 -3.44 -3.72 -22.65
N LEU A 357 -4.01 -2.59 -22.19
CA LEU A 357 -5.14 -1.96 -22.86
C LEU A 357 -4.76 -1.39 -24.23
N VAL A 358 -3.59 -0.76 -24.34
CA VAL A 358 -3.06 -0.22 -25.61
C VAL A 358 -2.82 -1.39 -26.56
N PHE A 359 -2.15 -2.44 -26.10
CA PHE A 359 -1.89 -3.65 -26.84
C PHE A 359 -3.17 -4.29 -27.39
N TYR A 360 -4.20 -4.47 -26.54
CA TYR A 360 -5.46 -5.08 -27.01
C TYR A 360 -6.12 -4.30 -28.13
N LYS A 361 -6.11 -2.95 -28.02
CA LYS A 361 -6.67 -2.08 -29.05
C LYS A 361 -5.87 -2.10 -30.34
N GLU A 362 -4.54 -2.10 -30.27
CA GLU A 362 -3.67 -2.12 -31.45
C GLU A 362 -3.71 -3.48 -32.17
N VAL A 363 -3.83 -4.58 -31.43
CA VAL A 363 -4.00 -5.91 -32.04
C VAL A 363 -5.38 -6.09 -32.66
N GLY A 364 -6.39 -5.29 -32.26
CA GLY A 364 -7.72 -5.26 -32.87
C GLY A 364 -8.83 -5.94 -32.08
N TYR A 365 -8.67 -6.11 -30.76
CA TYR A 365 -9.75 -6.58 -29.89
C TYR A 365 -10.83 -5.50 -29.69
N SER A 366 -12.09 -5.94 -29.67
CA SER A 366 -13.22 -5.06 -29.42
C SER A 366 -13.27 -4.58 -27.96
N ASN A 367 -13.96 -3.46 -27.70
CA ASN A 367 -14.20 -3.01 -26.34
C ASN A 367 -14.99 -4.04 -25.50
N THR A 368 -15.86 -4.81 -26.15
CA THR A 368 -16.61 -5.89 -25.49
C THR A 368 -15.68 -7.03 -25.06
N ASP A 369 -14.74 -7.45 -25.90
CA ASP A 369 -13.75 -8.46 -25.52
C ASP A 369 -12.92 -8.00 -24.33
N ILE A 370 -12.47 -6.75 -24.34
CA ILE A 370 -11.71 -6.15 -23.24
C ILE A 370 -12.52 -6.14 -21.94
N ALA A 371 -13.80 -5.75 -22.00
CA ALA A 371 -14.67 -5.71 -20.83
C ALA A 371 -14.91 -7.10 -20.24
N VAL A 372 -15.21 -8.09 -21.08
CA VAL A 372 -15.50 -9.45 -20.64
C VAL A 372 -14.26 -10.14 -20.09
N PHE A 373 -13.16 -10.16 -20.85
CA PHE A 373 -11.98 -10.93 -20.47
C PHE A 373 -11.10 -10.19 -19.47
N SER A 374 -10.76 -8.92 -19.72
CA SER A 374 -9.81 -8.18 -18.88
C SER A 374 -10.42 -7.66 -17.58
N LYS A 375 -11.74 -7.49 -17.48
CA LYS A 375 -12.39 -6.97 -16.25
C LYS A 375 -13.17 -8.06 -15.51
N LEU A 376 -14.28 -8.55 -16.09
CA LEU A 376 -15.15 -9.49 -15.39
C LEU A 376 -14.47 -10.83 -15.10
N MET A 377 -13.82 -11.41 -16.10
CA MET A 377 -13.14 -12.69 -15.91
C MET A 377 -11.98 -12.56 -14.92
N ASN A 378 -11.17 -11.52 -15.04
CA ASN A 378 -10.03 -11.31 -14.15
C ASN A 378 -10.43 -11.17 -12.67
N TRP A 379 -11.59 -10.56 -12.37
CA TRP A 379 -12.11 -10.47 -11.01
C TRP A 379 -12.31 -11.85 -10.38
N TRP A 380 -13.08 -12.73 -11.03
CA TRP A 380 -13.33 -14.07 -10.53
C TRP A 380 -12.08 -14.94 -10.48
N VAL A 381 -11.25 -14.84 -11.50
CA VAL A 381 -9.96 -15.54 -11.58
C VAL A 381 -9.07 -15.14 -10.40
N THR A 382 -8.94 -13.84 -10.10
CA THR A 382 -8.11 -13.36 -9.00
C THR A 382 -8.59 -13.87 -7.66
N ILE A 383 -9.90 -13.87 -7.39
CA ILE A 383 -10.45 -14.39 -6.12
C ILE A 383 -10.16 -15.90 -5.99
N LEU A 384 -10.56 -16.69 -6.99
CA LEU A 384 -10.41 -18.14 -6.97
C LEU A 384 -8.94 -18.54 -6.80
N PHE A 385 -8.07 -17.93 -7.58
CA PHE A 385 -6.66 -18.31 -7.60
C PHE A 385 -5.83 -17.69 -6.46
N SER A 386 -6.30 -16.64 -5.81
CA SER A 386 -5.74 -16.20 -4.53
C SER A 386 -5.89 -17.29 -3.46
N LEU A 387 -7.04 -17.93 -3.39
CA LEU A 387 -7.30 -19.03 -2.47
C LEU A 387 -6.44 -20.26 -2.80
N ILE A 388 -6.40 -20.66 -4.08
CA ILE A 388 -5.59 -21.79 -4.53
C ILE A 388 -4.09 -21.52 -4.30
N GLY A 389 -3.61 -20.34 -4.63
CA GLY A 389 -2.23 -19.92 -4.41
C GLY A 389 -1.86 -19.89 -2.93
N SER A 390 -2.80 -19.53 -2.05
CA SER A 390 -2.62 -19.60 -0.61
C SER A 390 -2.48 -21.05 -0.14
N VAL A 391 -3.35 -21.96 -0.56
CA VAL A 391 -3.25 -23.39 -0.24
C VAL A 391 -1.88 -23.96 -0.62
N PHE A 392 -1.38 -23.57 -1.80
CA PHE A 392 -0.04 -23.96 -2.24
C PHE A 392 1.05 -23.36 -1.33
N THR A 393 0.95 -22.06 -1.02
CA THR A 393 1.92 -21.35 -0.18
C THR A 393 1.95 -21.93 1.24
N ILE A 394 0.80 -22.29 1.81
CA ILE A 394 0.69 -22.98 3.10
C ILE A 394 1.41 -24.35 3.05
N ARG A 395 1.16 -25.11 2.00
CA ARG A 395 1.66 -26.49 1.90
C ARG A 395 3.16 -26.57 1.62
N PHE A 396 3.70 -25.66 0.82
CA PHE A 396 5.09 -25.73 0.35
C PHE A 396 5.98 -24.61 0.91
N GLY A 397 5.41 -23.67 1.65
CA GLY A 397 6.08 -22.52 2.26
C GLY A 397 6.16 -21.30 1.33
N ILE A 398 6.29 -20.12 1.94
CA ILE A 398 6.30 -18.81 1.26
C ILE A 398 7.41 -18.70 0.20
N ILE A 399 8.63 -19.20 0.52
CA ILE A 399 9.78 -19.08 -0.39
C ILE A 399 9.53 -19.84 -1.70
N LYS A 400 9.01 -21.07 -1.64
CA LYS A 400 8.67 -21.85 -2.83
C LYS A 400 7.49 -21.23 -3.58
N GLY A 401 6.50 -20.72 -2.83
CA GLY A 401 5.37 -19.98 -3.40
C GLY A 401 5.82 -18.79 -4.25
N LEU A 402 6.77 -18.00 -3.76
CA LEU A 402 7.34 -16.85 -4.46
C LEU A 402 8.16 -17.26 -5.70
N PHE A 403 8.99 -18.32 -5.61
CA PHE A 403 9.74 -18.79 -6.77
C PHE A 403 8.83 -19.28 -7.88
N ILE A 404 7.89 -20.15 -7.55
CA ILE A 404 6.97 -20.73 -8.54
C ILE A 404 6.02 -19.65 -9.08
N GLY A 405 5.48 -18.79 -8.19
CA GLY A 405 4.65 -17.66 -8.59
C GLY A 405 5.39 -16.70 -9.52
N GLY A 406 6.64 -16.33 -9.19
CA GLY A 406 7.45 -15.44 -10.03
C GLY A 406 7.79 -16.04 -11.40
N ILE A 407 8.18 -17.32 -11.46
CA ILE A 407 8.42 -18.02 -12.74
C ILE A 407 7.12 -18.09 -13.55
N ALA A 408 6.01 -18.44 -12.89
CA ALA A 408 4.71 -18.54 -13.56
C ALA A 408 4.25 -17.18 -14.12
N MET A 409 4.45 -16.08 -13.38
CA MET A 409 4.19 -14.70 -13.86
C MET A 409 5.06 -14.33 -15.07
N ALA A 410 6.34 -14.73 -15.08
CA ALA A 410 7.20 -14.52 -16.24
C ALA A 410 6.71 -15.30 -17.47
N LEU A 411 6.28 -16.55 -17.27
CA LEU A 411 5.78 -17.40 -18.36
C LEU A 411 4.41 -16.91 -18.87
N SER A 412 3.53 -16.37 -18.01
CA SER A 412 2.24 -15.81 -18.45
C SER A 412 2.43 -14.63 -19.41
N ASN A 413 3.43 -13.78 -19.18
CA ASN A 413 3.74 -12.67 -20.08
C ASN A 413 4.08 -13.15 -21.51
N LEU A 414 4.67 -14.33 -21.67
CA LEU A 414 4.98 -14.89 -22.99
C LEU A 414 3.73 -15.28 -23.80
N ILE A 415 2.59 -15.53 -23.13
CA ILE A 415 1.32 -15.82 -23.85
C ILE A 415 0.87 -14.56 -24.60
N PHE A 416 1.07 -13.38 -24.03
CA PHE A 416 0.79 -12.10 -24.72
C PHE A 416 1.72 -11.88 -25.93
N SER A 417 2.97 -12.36 -25.85
CA SER A 417 3.88 -12.37 -27.00
C SER A 417 3.33 -13.25 -28.14
N VAL A 418 2.73 -14.41 -27.82
CA VAL A 418 2.08 -15.26 -28.83
C VAL A 418 0.88 -14.55 -29.47
N ILE A 419 0.04 -13.85 -28.67
CA ILE A 419 -1.07 -13.06 -29.22
C ILE A 419 -0.55 -11.99 -30.20
N ALA A 420 0.56 -11.31 -29.85
CA ALA A 420 1.15 -10.30 -30.70
C ALA A 420 1.60 -10.85 -32.08
N LEU A 421 2.00 -12.13 -32.15
CA LEU A 421 2.44 -12.80 -33.37
C LEU A 421 1.29 -13.41 -34.18
N THR A 422 0.24 -13.88 -33.51
CA THR A 422 -0.86 -14.61 -34.16
C THR A 422 -2.06 -13.72 -34.51
N GLY A 423 -2.15 -12.55 -33.92
CA GLY A 423 -3.29 -11.65 -34.07
C GLY A 423 -4.43 -11.90 -33.06
N PRO A 424 -5.57 -11.18 -33.22
CA PRO A 424 -6.66 -11.22 -32.25
C PRO A 424 -7.40 -12.55 -32.29
N SER A 425 -7.44 -13.22 -31.12
CA SER A 425 -8.22 -14.45 -30.92
C SER A 425 -8.83 -14.39 -29.51
N GLN A 426 -10.17 -14.47 -29.42
CA GLN A 426 -10.89 -14.45 -28.14
C GLN A 426 -10.47 -15.59 -27.21
N TRP A 427 -10.26 -16.79 -27.76
CA TRP A 427 -9.78 -17.95 -27.01
C TRP A 427 -8.39 -17.73 -26.42
N LEU A 428 -7.48 -17.18 -27.21
CA LEU A 428 -6.13 -16.95 -26.79
C LEU A 428 -6.08 -15.81 -25.73
N LEU A 429 -6.90 -14.76 -25.91
CA LEU A 429 -7.07 -13.71 -24.91
C LEU A 429 -7.63 -14.27 -23.60
N GLY A 430 -8.67 -15.12 -23.68
CA GLY A 430 -9.23 -15.77 -22.50
C GLY A 430 -8.20 -16.61 -21.74
N ILE A 431 -7.41 -17.42 -22.45
CA ILE A 431 -6.33 -18.21 -21.85
C ILE A 431 -5.25 -17.29 -21.24
N ALA A 432 -4.83 -16.24 -21.95
CA ALA A 432 -3.82 -15.31 -21.47
C ALA A 432 -4.25 -14.64 -20.17
N VAL A 433 -5.47 -14.09 -20.11
CA VAL A 433 -6.02 -13.42 -18.91
C VAL A 433 -6.24 -14.42 -17.77
N LEU A 434 -6.69 -15.64 -18.06
CA LEU A 434 -6.86 -16.68 -17.04
C LEU A 434 -5.52 -17.08 -16.41
N VAL A 435 -4.50 -17.32 -17.23
CA VAL A 435 -3.17 -17.72 -16.76
C VAL A 435 -2.48 -16.56 -16.06
N ASP A 436 -2.57 -15.35 -16.61
CA ASP A 436 -2.00 -14.15 -15.99
C ASP A 436 -2.67 -13.83 -14.64
N GLY A 437 -3.99 -13.84 -14.59
CA GLY A 437 -4.76 -13.66 -13.35
C GLY A 437 -4.44 -14.74 -12.31
N PHE A 438 -4.27 -16.02 -12.73
CA PHE A 438 -3.84 -17.10 -11.85
C PHE A 438 -2.45 -16.83 -11.25
N THR A 439 -1.47 -16.55 -12.09
CA THR A 439 -0.09 -16.38 -11.66
C THR A 439 0.10 -15.10 -10.84
N GLY A 440 -0.56 -14.01 -11.25
CA GLY A 440 -0.57 -12.74 -10.55
C GLY A 440 -1.22 -12.83 -9.16
N ALA A 441 -2.37 -13.52 -9.05
CA ALA A 441 -3.04 -13.76 -7.77
C ALA A 441 -2.17 -14.59 -6.82
N TRP A 442 -1.61 -15.70 -7.31
CA TRP A 442 -0.70 -16.54 -6.53
C TRP A 442 0.54 -15.77 -6.07
N GLY A 443 1.24 -15.10 -6.99
CA GLY A 443 2.41 -14.30 -6.67
C GLY A 443 2.10 -13.21 -5.65
N SER A 444 0.94 -12.56 -5.75
CA SER A 444 0.50 -11.53 -4.81
C SER A 444 0.27 -12.07 -3.40
N VAL A 445 -0.39 -13.21 -3.26
CA VAL A 445 -0.64 -13.84 -1.94
C VAL A 445 0.67 -14.21 -1.26
N ALA A 446 1.59 -14.87 -1.97
CA ALA A 446 2.89 -15.23 -1.44
C ALA A 446 3.75 -13.99 -1.06
N PHE A 447 3.65 -12.93 -1.87
CA PHE A 447 4.33 -11.66 -1.64
C PHE A 447 3.81 -10.94 -0.40
N VAL A 448 2.49 -10.79 -0.26
CA VAL A 448 1.85 -10.17 0.91
C VAL A 448 2.12 -10.98 2.19
N ALA A 449 2.13 -12.31 2.09
CA ALA A 449 2.51 -13.18 3.19
C ALA A 449 3.97 -12.96 3.61
N LEU A 450 4.90 -12.84 2.66
CA LEU A 450 6.30 -12.51 2.95
C LEU A 450 6.43 -11.18 3.70
N LEU A 451 5.79 -10.11 3.20
CA LEU A 451 5.83 -8.80 3.88
C LEU A 451 5.33 -8.91 5.31
N SER A 452 4.26 -9.68 5.53
CA SER A 452 3.64 -9.86 6.84
C SER A 452 4.57 -10.59 7.83
N VAL A 453 5.23 -11.66 7.40
CA VAL A 453 6.17 -12.44 8.23
C VAL A 453 7.43 -11.65 8.58
N LEU A 454 7.85 -10.73 7.72
CA LEU A 454 9.02 -9.88 7.96
C LEU A 454 8.76 -8.72 8.93
N CYS A 455 7.51 -8.41 9.26
CA CYS A 455 7.17 -7.35 10.21
C CYS A 455 7.45 -7.75 11.66
N ASN A 456 7.93 -6.80 12.45
CA ASN A 456 7.94 -6.90 13.90
C ASN A 456 6.61 -6.39 14.45
N ARG A 457 5.98 -7.17 15.34
CA ARG A 457 4.66 -6.82 15.92
C ARG A 457 4.66 -5.54 16.76
N THR A 458 5.82 -5.07 17.19
CA THR A 458 5.96 -3.77 17.86
C THR A 458 5.74 -2.60 16.89
N PHE A 459 6.07 -2.79 15.59
CA PHE A 459 6.05 -1.75 14.55
C PHE A 459 5.37 -2.22 13.25
N THR A 460 4.27 -2.98 13.39
CA THR A 460 3.62 -3.66 12.27
C THR A 460 3.22 -2.71 11.14
N ALA A 461 2.51 -1.61 11.48
CA ALA A 461 2.05 -0.65 10.47
C ALA A 461 3.21 0.05 9.77
N SER A 462 4.23 0.47 10.53
CA SER A 462 5.40 1.19 9.99
C SER A 462 6.22 0.32 9.04
N GLN A 463 6.55 -0.92 9.45
CA GLN A 463 7.40 -1.80 8.66
C GLN A 463 6.66 -2.36 7.45
N TYR A 464 5.38 -2.74 7.61
CA TYR A 464 4.57 -3.23 6.49
C TYR A 464 4.36 -2.12 5.45
N ALA A 465 3.95 -0.92 5.87
CA ALA A 465 3.73 0.19 4.96
C ALA A 465 5.02 0.60 4.21
N LEU A 466 6.18 0.60 4.89
CA LEU A 466 7.48 0.85 4.24
C LEU A 466 7.74 -0.15 3.11
N MET A 467 7.61 -1.45 3.39
CA MET A 467 7.87 -2.49 2.40
C MET A 467 6.85 -2.45 1.26
N ALA A 468 5.56 -2.27 1.57
CA ALA A 468 4.50 -2.15 0.57
C ALA A 468 4.67 -0.92 -0.32
N SER A 469 5.05 0.24 0.27
CA SER A 469 5.34 1.47 -0.48
C SER A 469 6.54 1.32 -1.41
N ILE A 470 7.60 0.64 -0.99
CA ILE A 470 8.76 0.35 -1.86
C ILE A 470 8.33 -0.50 -3.06
N GLY A 471 7.51 -1.53 -2.85
CA GLY A 471 6.96 -2.34 -3.93
C GLY A 471 6.05 -1.54 -4.87
N THR A 472 5.21 -0.66 -4.34
CA THR A 472 4.34 0.22 -5.12
C THR A 472 5.14 1.28 -5.89
N PHE A 473 6.15 1.87 -5.26
CA PHE A 473 7.04 2.83 -5.90
C PHE A 473 7.78 2.22 -7.09
N GLY A 474 8.31 0.98 -6.95
CA GLY A 474 8.92 0.26 -8.06
C GLY A 474 7.96 0.05 -9.23
N ARG A 475 6.73 -0.39 -8.95
CA ARG A 475 5.70 -0.58 -9.98
C ARG A 475 5.32 0.72 -10.70
N VAL A 476 5.11 1.79 -9.94
CA VAL A 476 4.64 3.08 -10.49
C VAL A 476 5.75 3.76 -11.27
N THR A 477 6.93 3.91 -10.70
CA THR A 477 8.04 4.65 -11.34
C THR A 477 8.57 3.92 -12.56
N LEU A 478 8.95 2.66 -12.42
CA LEU A 478 9.50 1.90 -13.53
C LEU A 478 8.43 1.54 -14.57
N GLY A 479 7.22 1.17 -14.12
CA GLY A 479 6.10 0.89 -15.03
C GLY A 479 5.70 2.09 -15.91
N SER A 480 5.98 3.33 -15.49
CA SER A 480 5.72 4.52 -16.30
C SER A 480 6.56 4.59 -17.58
N TYR A 481 7.70 3.93 -17.60
CA TYR A 481 8.57 3.86 -18.78
C TYR A 481 8.16 2.78 -19.79
N SER A 482 7.09 2.01 -19.51
CA SER A 482 6.65 0.92 -20.40
C SER A 482 6.33 1.39 -21.81
N GLY A 483 5.65 2.54 -21.98
CA GLY A 483 5.38 3.12 -23.29
C GLY A 483 6.64 3.51 -24.06
N VAL A 484 7.62 4.12 -23.37
CA VAL A 484 8.91 4.48 -23.98
C VAL A 484 9.65 3.24 -24.49
N ILE A 485 9.54 2.11 -23.80
CA ILE A 485 10.13 0.85 -24.27
C ILE A 485 9.39 0.33 -25.51
N VAL A 486 8.06 0.37 -25.53
CA VAL A 486 7.29 -0.05 -26.72
C VAL A 486 7.64 0.81 -27.94
N ASP A 487 7.71 2.14 -27.76
CA ASP A 487 8.09 3.08 -28.81
C ASP A 487 9.54 2.81 -29.28
N GLY A 488 10.48 2.57 -28.36
CA GLY A 488 11.87 2.23 -28.67
C GLY A 488 12.07 0.87 -29.35
N LEU A 489 11.04 0.03 -29.33
CA LEU A 489 10.98 -1.25 -30.05
C LEU A 489 10.18 -1.15 -31.37
N ASP A 490 9.90 0.05 -31.85
CA ASP A 490 9.08 0.30 -33.05
C ASP A 490 7.70 -0.41 -33.00
N GLY A 491 7.10 -0.48 -31.81
CA GLY A 491 5.79 -1.15 -31.61
C GLY A 491 5.85 -2.69 -31.65
N ASN A 492 7.02 -3.30 -31.53
CA ASN A 492 7.17 -4.75 -31.49
C ASN A 492 6.67 -5.33 -30.15
N TRP A 493 5.37 -5.56 -30.04
CA TRP A 493 4.73 -6.10 -28.85
C TRP A 493 5.26 -7.47 -28.44
N ALA A 494 5.60 -8.34 -29.40
CA ALA A 494 6.13 -9.67 -29.09
C ALA A 494 7.45 -9.56 -28.30
N LEU A 495 8.36 -8.71 -28.76
CA LEU A 495 9.61 -8.47 -28.05
C LEU A 495 9.40 -7.75 -26.71
N PHE A 496 8.46 -6.81 -26.64
CA PHE A 496 8.10 -6.13 -25.39
C PHE A 496 7.67 -7.14 -24.31
N PHE A 497 6.78 -8.09 -24.60
CA PHE A 497 6.34 -9.09 -23.62
C PHE A 497 7.44 -10.09 -23.24
N VAL A 498 8.34 -10.43 -24.16
CA VAL A 498 9.55 -11.20 -23.82
C VAL A 498 10.42 -10.43 -22.83
N LEU A 499 10.64 -9.12 -23.04
CA LEU A 499 11.40 -8.29 -22.10
C LEU A 499 10.70 -8.22 -20.74
N THR A 500 9.37 -8.06 -20.67
CA THR A 500 8.64 -8.06 -19.39
C THR A 500 8.77 -9.38 -18.64
N ALA A 501 8.82 -10.52 -19.36
CA ALA A 501 9.10 -11.82 -18.76
C ALA A 501 10.53 -11.89 -18.18
N LEU A 502 11.52 -11.37 -18.90
CA LEU A 502 12.92 -11.33 -18.44
C LEU A 502 13.12 -10.40 -17.24
N MET A 503 12.32 -9.32 -17.10
CA MET A 503 12.39 -8.40 -15.95
C MET A 503 12.11 -9.07 -14.61
N VAL A 504 11.51 -10.25 -14.56
CA VAL A 504 11.31 -11.02 -13.33
C VAL A 504 12.59 -11.69 -12.86
N ILE A 505 13.54 -12.00 -13.76
CA ILE A 505 14.78 -12.73 -13.44
C ILE A 505 15.61 -12.05 -12.33
N PRO A 506 15.89 -10.72 -12.36
CA PRO A 506 16.65 -10.08 -11.29
C PRO A 506 16.00 -10.28 -9.91
N SER A 507 14.68 -10.19 -9.81
CA SER A 507 13.97 -10.41 -8.54
C SER A 507 14.14 -11.86 -8.04
N LEU A 508 14.08 -12.86 -8.92
CA LEU A 508 14.29 -14.25 -8.56
C LEU A 508 15.74 -14.52 -8.13
N LEU A 509 16.71 -13.85 -8.72
CA LEU A 509 18.12 -13.91 -8.29
C LEU A 509 18.30 -13.33 -6.87
N PHE A 510 17.67 -12.18 -6.56
CA PHE A 510 17.65 -11.66 -5.20
C PHE A 510 16.97 -12.63 -4.23
N LEU A 511 15.82 -13.18 -4.59
CA LEU A 511 15.12 -14.19 -3.77
C LEU A 511 16.01 -15.42 -3.51
N TYR A 512 16.71 -15.88 -4.55
CA TYR A 512 17.65 -17.00 -4.41
C TYR A 512 18.77 -16.68 -3.43
N SER A 513 19.33 -15.46 -3.48
CA SER A 513 20.40 -15.05 -2.58
C SER A 513 19.96 -14.97 -1.12
N ILE A 514 18.70 -14.53 -0.87
CA ILE A 514 18.17 -14.36 0.49
C ILE A 514 17.45 -15.60 1.03
N ARG A 515 17.23 -16.66 0.26
CA ARG A 515 16.42 -17.84 0.63
C ARG A 515 16.84 -18.52 1.94
N LYS A 516 18.16 -18.65 2.18
CA LYS A 516 18.67 -19.32 3.41
C LYS A 516 18.45 -18.48 4.67
N PRO A 517 18.84 -17.17 4.71
CA PRO A 517 18.55 -16.33 5.88
C PRO A 517 17.03 -16.12 6.06
N LEU A 518 16.26 -15.99 4.98
CA LEU A 518 14.81 -15.88 5.03
C LEU A 518 14.17 -17.13 5.66
N GLY A 519 14.61 -18.32 5.24
CA GLY A 519 14.13 -19.58 5.82
C GLY A 519 14.42 -19.73 7.32
N ARG A 520 15.54 -19.17 7.81
CA ARG A 520 15.84 -19.13 9.26
C ARG A 520 14.91 -18.21 10.04
N ILE A 521 14.60 -17.02 9.50
CA ILE A 521 13.67 -16.07 10.11
C ILE A 521 12.27 -16.69 10.20
N ILE A 522 11.80 -17.30 9.12
CA ILE A 522 10.51 -17.98 9.07
C ILE A 522 10.46 -19.11 10.14
N ALA A 523 11.49 -19.95 10.22
CA ALA A 523 11.55 -21.03 11.18
C ALA A 523 11.61 -20.53 12.65
N SER A 524 12.33 -19.43 12.93
CA SER A 524 12.38 -18.84 14.27
C SER A 524 11.02 -18.25 14.71
N ASN A 525 10.26 -17.67 13.78
CA ASN A 525 8.92 -17.18 14.07
C ASN A 525 7.94 -18.32 14.40
N GLN A 526 8.07 -19.48 13.73
CA GLN A 526 7.26 -20.68 14.01
C GLN A 526 7.55 -21.33 15.36
N GLN A 527 8.77 -21.16 15.91
CA GLN A 527 9.13 -21.68 17.24
C GLN A 527 8.68 -20.76 18.39
N ALA A 528 8.43 -19.49 18.08
CA ALA A 528 8.01 -18.49 19.06
C ALA A 528 6.48 -18.34 19.18
N SER A 529 5.71 -18.96 18.27
CA SER A 529 4.25 -19.07 18.29
C SER A 529 3.80 -20.37 18.95
#